data_005c8b95108dbcb05168951d82ffb3b9
#
_entry.id   005c8b95108dbcb05168951d82ffb3b9
#
_cell.length_a   1.000
_cell.length_b   1.000
_cell.length_c   1.000
_cell.angle_alpha   90.00
_cell.angle_beta   90.00
_cell.angle_gamma   90.00
#
_symmetry.space_group_name_H-M   'P 1'
#
loop_
_entity.id
_entity.type
_entity.pdbx_description
1 polymer ?
#
loop_
_entity_poly.entity_id
_entity_poly.type
_entity_poly.pdbx_seq_one_letter_code
_entity_poly.pdbx_strand_id
1 'polypeptide(L)'
;IIRSGSALKHPAKKQRYDYTLLVVVLLLVGIGLILLYSTSAYNGRVKFHDSFYYLKKQGFATALGLAGMFIVAGIDYHRWIPFAKLGYVTAIVLSVAVMFIGDEYNGSKRWLSLGPISFQPSEFAKVAVILYLSCVISNQARKMEKFTTLVKVMLPVLPVVGLVGASN
;
A
#
# COMPACT_ATOMS: atom_id res chain seq x y z
N ILE A 1 -40.98 -31.39 -16.63
CA ILE A 1 -40.48 -30.37 -17.62
C ILE A 1 -39.48 -29.50 -16.84
N ILE A 2 -38.21 -29.85 -16.93
CA ILE A 2 -37.11 -29.16 -16.27
C ILE A 2 -36.69 -27.97 -17.16
N ARG A 3 -36.95 -26.75 -16.69
CA ARG A 3 -36.54 -25.53 -17.38
C ARG A 3 -35.04 -25.30 -17.05
N SER A 4 -34.21 -25.61 -18.02
CA SER A 4 -32.78 -25.28 -18.02
C SER A 4 -32.62 -23.76 -17.85
N GLY A 5 -32.15 -23.33 -16.68
CA GLY A 5 -31.78 -21.97 -16.41
C GLY A 5 -30.54 -21.60 -17.21
N SER A 6 -30.69 -20.82 -18.29
CA SER A 6 -29.59 -20.20 -18.99
C SER A 6 -28.82 -19.31 -18.01
N ALA A 7 -27.63 -19.72 -17.62
CA ALA A 7 -26.68 -18.87 -16.91
C ALA A 7 -26.39 -17.65 -17.79
N LEU A 8 -26.95 -16.52 -17.40
CA LEU A 8 -26.63 -15.22 -17.99
C LEU A 8 -25.13 -14.99 -17.76
N LYS A 9 -24.32 -15.27 -18.77
CA LYS A 9 -22.93 -14.79 -18.84
C LYS A 9 -23.00 -13.27 -18.77
N HIS A 10 -22.74 -12.71 -17.59
CA HIS A 10 -22.46 -11.28 -17.49
C HIS A 10 -21.26 -10.98 -18.39
N PRO A 11 -21.39 -10.07 -19.38
CA PRO A 11 -20.26 -9.68 -20.21
C PRO A 11 -19.18 -9.13 -19.28
N ALA A 12 -17.95 -9.62 -19.43
CA ALA A 12 -16.81 -9.15 -18.68
C ALA A 12 -16.74 -7.62 -18.80
N LYS A 13 -16.99 -6.92 -17.69
CA LYS A 13 -17.00 -5.47 -17.63
C LYS A 13 -15.60 -5.02 -17.98
N LYS A 14 -15.44 -4.40 -19.16
CA LYS A 14 -14.16 -3.89 -19.65
C LYS A 14 -13.55 -3.01 -18.56
N GLN A 15 -12.41 -3.39 -18.03
CA GLN A 15 -11.73 -2.69 -16.96
C GLN A 15 -11.40 -1.28 -17.48
N ARG A 16 -12.04 -0.27 -16.93
CA ARG A 16 -11.80 1.13 -17.30
C ARG A 16 -10.81 1.70 -16.30
N TYR A 17 -9.67 2.13 -16.79
CA TYR A 17 -8.71 2.88 -15.98
C TYR A 17 -9.29 4.26 -15.65
N ASP A 18 -9.15 4.68 -14.42
CA ASP A 18 -9.43 6.06 -14.02
C ASP A 18 -8.23 6.93 -14.40
N TYR A 19 -8.35 7.58 -15.55
CA TYR A 19 -7.30 8.46 -16.07
C TYR A 19 -7.08 9.67 -15.17
N THR A 20 -8.12 10.15 -14.48
CA THR A 20 -7.99 11.28 -13.53
C THR A 20 -7.09 10.91 -12.38
N LEU A 21 -7.30 9.73 -11.79
CA LEU A 21 -6.45 9.19 -10.73
C LEU A 21 -5.01 9.00 -11.22
N LEU A 22 -4.83 8.46 -12.43
CA LEU A 22 -3.51 8.26 -13.01
C LEU A 22 -2.75 9.58 -13.17
N VAL A 23 -3.41 10.62 -13.71
CA VAL A 23 -2.80 11.94 -13.88
C VAL A 23 -2.41 12.54 -12.54
N VAL A 24 -3.27 12.46 -11.53
CA VAL A 24 -2.96 12.96 -10.17
C VAL A 24 -1.76 12.23 -9.57
N VAL A 25 -1.69 10.91 -9.71
CA VAL A 25 -0.53 10.14 -9.22
C VAL A 25 0.76 10.57 -9.92
N LEU A 26 0.75 10.72 -11.24
CA LEU A 26 1.92 11.14 -12.01
C LEU A 26 2.37 12.56 -11.65
N LEU A 27 1.43 13.48 -11.44
CA LEU A 27 1.73 14.84 -10.99
C LEU A 27 2.37 14.84 -9.60
N LEU A 28 1.81 14.08 -8.64
CA LEU A 28 2.37 13.97 -7.29
C LEU A 28 3.77 13.36 -7.29
N VAL A 29 3.99 12.33 -8.10
CA VAL A 29 5.30 11.71 -8.28
C VAL A 29 6.30 12.71 -8.87
N GLY A 30 5.92 13.45 -9.91
CA GLY A 30 6.77 14.47 -10.53
C GLY A 30 7.17 15.57 -9.54
N ILE A 31 6.19 16.12 -8.80
CA ILE A 31 6.44 17.12 -7.74
C ILE A 31 7.37 16.54 -6.67
N GLY A 32 7.12 15.30 -6.22
CA GLY A 32 7.95 14.62 -5.23
C GLY A 32 9.41 14.47 -5.65
N LEU A 33 9.67 14.11 -6.91
CA LEU A 33 11.02 14.00 -7.45
C LEU A 33 11.73 15.37 -7.55
N ILE A 34 11.01 16.42 -7.94
CA ILE A 34 11.55 17.79 -7.99
C ILE A 34 11.93 18.26 -6.57
N LEU A 35 11.04 18.08 -5.59
CA LEU A 35 11.30 18.44 -4.20
C LEU A 35 12.47 17.63 -3.63
N LEU A 36 12.53 16.33 -3.92
CA LEU A 36 13.65 15.48 -3.51
C LEU A 36 14.99 16.00 -4.06
N TYR A 37 15.04 16.33 -5.33
CA TYR A 37 16.25 16.91 -5.93
C TYR A 37 16.65 18.21 -5.24
N SER A 38 15.70 19.12 -5.05
CA SER A 38 15.95 20.42 -4.41
C SER A 38 16.54 20.28 -3.00
N THR A 39 16.01 19.34 -2.21
CA THR A 39 16.44 19.15 -0.81
C THR A 39 17.69 18.29 -0.65
N SER A 40 17.95 17.36 -1.59
CA SER A 40 19.01 16.36 -1.46
C SER A 40 20.25 16.61 -2.32
N ALA A 41 20.20 17.54 -3.25
CA ALA A 41 21.30 17.80 -4.19
C ALA A 41 22.61 18.19 -3.47
N TYR A 42 22.53 19.02 -2.44
CA TYR A 42 23.69 19.40 -1.62
C TYR A 42 24.31 18.21 -0.91
N ASN A 43 23.49 17.40 -0.23
CA ASN A 43 23.95 16.20 0.49
C ASN A 43 24.51 15.15 -0.47
N GLY A 44 23.94 15.02 -1.68
CA GLY A 44 24.43 14.15 -2.73
C GLY A 44 25.83 14.55 -3.18
N ARG A 45 26.03 15.86 -3.41
CA ARG A 45 27.36 16.40 -3.79
C ARG A 45 28.41 16.20 -2.71
N VAL A 46 28.08 16.46 -1.45
CA VAL A 46 29.03 16.36 -0.33
C VAL A 46 29.39 14.91 -0.01
N LYS A 47 28.41 14.00 0.01
CA LYS A 47 28.64 12.61 0.44
C LYS A 47 29.05 11.66 -0.70
N PHE A 48 28.57 11.89 -1.92
CA PHE A 48 28.73 10.96 -3.04
C PHE A 48 29.35 11.60 -4.27
N HIS A 49 29.76 12.88 -4.21
CA HIS A 49 30.29 13.67 -5.33
C HIS A 49 29.35 13.73 -6.55
N ASP A 50 28.06 13.44 -6.36
CA ASP A 50 27.04 13.47 -7.40
C ASP A 50 25.73 14.09 -6.86
N SER A 51 25.38 15.28 -7.37
CA SER A 51 24.14 15.99 -6.99
C SER A 51 22.86 15.22 -7.34
N PHE A 52 22.95 14.32 -8.33
CA PHE A 52 21.83 13.52 -8.80
C PHE A 52 21.73 12.14 -8.13
N TYR A 53 22.63 11.79 -7.21
CA TYR A 53 22.68 10.47 -6.59
C TYR A 53 21.32 10.01 -6.04
N TYR A 54 20.70 10.83 -5.20
CA TYR A 54 19.40 10.51 -4.60
C TYR A 54 18.28 10.50 -5.63
N LEU A 55 18.31 11.42 -6.60
CA LEU A 55 17.31 11.47 -7.68
C LEU A 55 17.37 10.22 -8.57
N LYS A 56 18.56 9.75 -8.93
CA LYS A 56 18.73 8.51 -9.71
C LYS A 56 18.17 7.30 -8.95
N LYS A 57 18.53 7.18 -7.67
CA LYS A 57 18.04 6.09 -6.81
C LYS A 57 16.52 6.11 -6.68
N GLN A 58 15.93 7.27 -6.41
CA GLN A 58 14.50 7.42 -6.28
C GLN A 58 13.78 7.29 -7.63
N GLY A 59 14.35 7.81 -8.70
CA GLY A 59 13.80 7.66 -10.06
C GLY A 59 13.69 6.20 -10.48
N PHE A 60 14.72 5.40 -10.19
CA PHE A 60 14.67 3.96 -10.42
C PHE A 60 13.58 3.27 -9.60
N ALA A 61 13.49 3.57 -8.30
CA ALA A 61 12.43 3.04 -7.42
C ALA A 61 11.03 3.46 -7.91
N THR A 62 10.89 4.72 -8.35
CA THR A 62 9.65 5.25 -8.92
C THR A 62 9.26 4.52 -10.21
N ALA A 63 10.21 4.28 -11.11
CA ALA A 63 9.95 3.53 -12.35
C ALA A 63 9.48 2.11 -12.05
N LEU A 64 10.11 1.41 -11.09
CA LEU A 64 9.66 0.10 -10.63
C LEU A 64 8.26 0.16 -9.98
N GLY A 65 7.99 1.17 -9.17
CA GLY A 65 6.68 1.38 -8.54
C GLY A 65 5.57 1.62 -9.57
N LEU A 66 5.82 2.45 -10.57
CA LEU A 66 4.87 2.69 -11.67
C LEU A 66 4.63 1.41 -12.51
N ALA A 67 5.69 0.68 -12.83
CA ALA A 67 5.55 -0.61 -13.51
C ALA A 67 4.71 -1.59 -12.70
N GLY A 68 4.98 -1.72 -11.39
CA GLY A 68 4.19 -2.51 -10.47
C GLY A 68 2.72 -2.06 -10.40
N MET A 69 2.47 -0.76 -10.37
CA MET A 69 1.12 -0.20 -10.39
C MET A 69 0.35 -0.65 -11.64
N PHE A 70 0.94 -0.57 -12.84
CA PHE A 70 0.28 -1.01 -14.08
C PHE A 70 0.06 -2.52 -14.11
N ILE A 71 1.01 -3.32 -13.61
CA ILE A 71 0.85 -4.78 -13.50
C ILE A 71 -0.32 -5.12 -12.59
N VAL A 72 -0.36 -4.53 -11.39
CA VAL A 72 -1.44 -4.78 -10.40
C VAL A 72 -2.78 -4.28 -10.91
N ALA A 73 -2.83 -3.12 -11.58
CA ALA A 73 -4.04 -2.58 -12.17
C ALA A 73 -4.61 -3.46 -13.30
N GLY A 74 -3.76 -4.25 -13.97
CA GLY A 74 -4.18 -5.25 -14.97
C GLY A 74 -4.76 -6.54 -14.37
N ILE A 75 -4.59 -6.78 -13.08
CA ILE A 75 -5.07 -7.99 -12.40
C ILE A 75 -6.47 -7.76 -11.84
N ASP A 76 -7.37 -8.71 -12.02
CA ASP A 76 -8.71 -8.64 -11.43
C ASP A 76 -8.62 -8.63 -9.89
N TYR A 77 -9.22 -7.63 -9.27
CA TYR A 77 -9.20 -7.43 -7.82
C TYR A 77 -9.78 -8.62 -7.04
N HIS A 78 -10.66 -9.43 -7.64
CA HIS A 78 -11.19 -10.64 -7.01
C HIS A 78 -10.10 -11.64 -6.64
N ARG A 79 -8.97 -11.64 -7.36
CA ARG A 79 -7.83 -12.50 -7.04
C ARG A 79 -7.12 -12.08 -5.75
N TRP A 80 -7.26 -10.83 -5.34
CA TRP A 80 -6.66 -10.29 -4.12
C TRP A 80 -7.50 -10.54 -2.86
N ILE A 81 -8.81 -10.80 -3.03
CA ILE A 81 -9.74 -11.01 -1.91
C ILE A 81 -9.24 -12.11 -0.94
N PRO A 82 -8.85 -13.31 -1.37
CA PRO A 82 -8.40 -14.37 -0.47
C PRO A 82 -7.12 -13.98 0.29
N PHE A 83 -6.29 -13.13 -0.30
CA PHE A 83 -5.03 -12.68 0.31
C PHE A 83 -5.23 -11.51 1.29
N ALA A 84 -6.37 -10.84 1.27
CA ALA A 84 -6.63 -9.66 2.12
C ALA A 84 -6.50 -9.98 3.63
N LYS A 85 -7.07 -11.11 4.07
CA LYS A 85 -6.97 -11.54 5.48
C LYS A 85 -5.54 -11.94 5.84
N LEU A 86 -4.87 -12.70 4.96
CA LEU A 86 -3.49 -13.11 5.17
C LEU A 86 -2.57 -11.89 5.24
N GLY A 87 -2.71 -10.94 4.31
CA GLY A 87 -1.95 -9.70 4.29
C GLY A 87 -2.14 -8.89 5.57
N TYR A 88 -3.37 -8.79 6.07
CA TYR A 88 -3.67 -8.09 7.33
C TYR A 88 -2.99 -8.75 8.54
N VAL A 89 -3.06 -10.08 8.67
CA VAL A 89 -2.38 -10.80 9.75
C VAL A 89 -0.88 -10.64 9.66
N THR A 90 -0.31 -10.76 8.45
CA THR A 90 1.12 -10.55 8.21
C THR A 90 1.55 -9.13 8.59
N ALA A 91 0.73 -8.12 8.29
CA ALA A 91 1.00 -6.73 8.66
C ALA A 91 1.09 -6.54 10.19
N ILE A 92 0.17 -7.16 10.95
CA ILE A 92 0.23 -7.14 12.42
C ILE A 92 1.51 -7.82 12.92
N VAL A 93 1.81 -9.01 12.43
CA VAL A 93 3.01 -9.77 12.84
C VAL A 93 4.29 -8.97 12.55
N LEU A 94 4.41 -8.38 11.36
CA LEU A 94 5.56 -7.56 10.99
C LEU A 94 5.65 -6.28 11.83
N SER A 95 4.49 -5.64 12.14
CA SER A 95 4.47 -4.46 13.00
C SER A 95 4.86 -4.75 14.43
N VAL A 96 4.51 -5.93 14.95
CA VAL A 96 4.99 -6.39 16.26
C VAL A 96 6.47 -6.74 16.19
N ALA A 97 6.90 -7.46 15.15
CA ALA A 97 8.29 -7.87 14.99
C ALA A 97 9.26 -6.68 14.95
N VAL A 98 8.89 -5.58 14.26
CA VAL A 98 9.75 -4.40 14.16
C VAL A 98 9.99 -3.73 15.51
N MET A 99 9.09 -3.85 16.48
CA MET A 99 9.28 -3.31 17.84
C MET A 99 10.40 -4.02 18.59
N PHE A 100 10.62 -5.32 18.29
CA PHE A 100 11.64 -6.13 18.97
C PHE A 100 12.96 -6.18 18.22
N ILE A 101 12.93 -6.33 16.90
CA ILE A 101 14.10 -6.58 16.05
C ILE A 101 14.38 -5.44 15.05
N GLY A 102 13.61 -4.34 15.10
CA GLY A 102 13.78 -3.20 14.20
C GLY A 102 15.06 -2.42 14.52
N ASP A 103 15.68 -1.88 13.46
CA ASP A 103 16.80 -0.97 13.59
C ASP A 103 16.32 0.38 14.10
N GLU A 104 17.09 0.91 15.07
CA GLU A 104 16.81 2.21 15.64
C GLU A 104 17.35 3.32 14.73
N TYR A 105 16.45 4.15 14.22
CA TYR A 105 16.77 5.33 13.41
C TYR A 105 16.13 6.56 14.03
N ASN A 106 16.93 7.52 14.47
CA ASN A 106 16.46 8.74 15.16
C ASN A 106 15.56 8.46 16.39
N GLY A 107 15.90 7.44 17.20
CA GLY A 107 15.15 7.10 18.42
C GLY A 107 13.88 6.27 18.20
N SER A 108 13.62 5.79 16.97
CA SER A 108 12.45 4.98 16.65
C SER A 108 12.82 3.72 15.88
N LYS A 109 12.22 2.59 16.27
CA LYS A 109 12.42 1.29 15.61
C LYS A 109 11.36 1.07 14.55
N ARG A 110 11.63 1.52 13.32
CA ARG A 110 10.65 1.51 12.22
C ARG A 110 11.08 0.69 11.02
N TRP A 111 12.36 0.33 10.96
CA TRP A 111 12.95 -0.30 9.79
C TRP A 111 13.42 -1.70 10.11
N LEU A 112 13.18 -2.61 9.18
CA LEU A 112 13.78 -3.93 9.15
C LEU A 112 14.82 -3.96 8.06
N SER A 113 16.10 -4.10 8.44
CA SER A 113 17.20 -4.23 7.48
C SER A 113 17.35 -5.69 7.06
N LEU A 114 17.08 -5.97 5.80
CA LEU A 114 17.29 -7.26 5.17
C LEU A 114 18.50 -7.17 4.23
N GLY A 115 19.68 -7.00 4.81
CA GLY A 115 20.93 -6.78 4.06
C GLY A 115 20.93 -5.41 3.36
N PRO A 116 21.05 -5.35 2.02
CA PRO A 116 21.10 -4.08 1.29
C PRO A 116 19.74 -3.37 1.16
N ILE A 117 18.66 -4.04 1.55
CA ILE A 117 17.28 -3.53 1.43
C ILE A 117 16.72 -3.25 2.82
N SER A 118 16.28 -2.01 3.03
CA SER A 118 15.52 -1.62 4.23
C SER A 118 14.02 -1.67 3.91
N PHE A 119 13.26 -2.36 4.75
CA PHE A 119 11.83 -2.52 4.63
C PHE A 119 11.13 -1.89 5.83
N GLN A 120 10.11 -1.08 5.58
CA GLN A 120 9.30 -0.47 6.63
C GLN A 120 7.95 -1.18 6.73
N PRO A 121 7.67 -1.94 7.80
CA PRO A 121 6.42 -2.70 7.95
C PRO A 121 5.16 -1.84 7.89
N SER A 122 5.21 -0.58 8.34
CA SER A 122 4.07 0.33 8.29
C SER A 122 3.61 0.65 6.85
N GLU A 123 4.51 0.65 5.85
CA GLU A 123 4.13 0.84 4.45
C GLU A 123 3.32 -0.35 3.94
N PHE A 124 3.76 -1.55 4.28
CA PHE A 124 3.01 -2.77 3.96
C PHE A 124 1.66 -2.81 4.69
N ALA A 125 1.63 -2.40 5.98
CA ALA A 125 0.42 -2.39 6.79
C ALA A 125 -0.66 -1.47 6.20
N LYS A 126 -0.30 -0.31 5.65
CA LYS A 126 -1.25 0.59 4.97
C LYS A 126 -1.98 -0.11 3.83
N VAL A 127 -1.25 -0.77 2.96
CA VAL A 127 -1.83 -1.50 1.82
C VAL A 127 -2.70 -2.68 2.29
N ALA A 128 -2.21 -3.45 3.26
CA ALA A 128 -2.91 -4.60 3.81
C ALA A 128 -4.24 -4.21 4.47
N VAL A 129 -4.26 -3.11 5.23
CA VAL A 129 -5.48 -2.58 5.87
C VAL A 129 -6.48 -2.11 4.82
N ILE A 130 -6.05 -1.38 3.79
CA ILE A 130 -6.92 -0.92 2.70
C ILE A 130 -7.58 -2.11 2.00
N LEU A 131 -6.82 -3.13 1.63
CA LEU A 131 -7.35 -4.34 0.99
C LEU A 131 -8.32 -5.09 1.90
N TYR A 132 -7.97 -5.25 3.17
CA TYR A 132 -8.82 -5.94 4.14
C TYR A 132 -10.14 -5.21 4.37
N LEU A 133 -10.10 -3.89 4.61
CA LEU A 133 -11.30 -3.06 4.79
C LEU A 133 -12.18 -3.07 3.55
N SER A 134 -11.59 -2.94 2.37
CA SER A 134 -12.34 -2.99 1.10
C SER A 134 -13.09 -4.30 0.95
N CYS A 135 -12.47 -5.42 1.32
CA CYS A 135 -13.10 -6.74 1.31
C CYS A 135 -14.25 -6.84 2.33
N VAL A 136 -14.04 -6.38 3.58
CA VAL A 136 -15.06 -6.42 4.63
C VAL A 136 -16.26 -5.53 4.29
N ILE A 137 -16.01 -4.31 3.80
CA ILE A 137 -17.05 -3.36 3.39
C ILE A 137 -17.87 -3.94 2.23
N SER A 138 -17.23 -4.48 1.22
CA SER A 138 -17.90 -5.10 0.07
C SER A 138 -18.82 -6.25 0.50
N ASN A 139 -18.36 -7.11 1.41
CA ASN A 139 -19.15 -8.23 1.92
C ASN A 139 -20.31 -7.80 2.83
N GLN A 140 -20.24 -6.64 3.46
CA GLN A 140 -21.24 -6.14 4.39
C GLN A 140 -22.01 -4.91 3.87
N ALA A 141 -21.94 -4.61 2.57
CA ALA A 141 -22.49 -3.39 1.98
C ALA A 141 -23.96 -3.14 2.37
N ARG A 142 -24.80 -4.16 2.38
CA ARG A 142 -26.22 -4.06 2.79
C ARG A 142 -26.44 -3.76 4.27
N LYS A 143 -25.44 -3.99 5.14
CA LYS A 143 -25.52 -3.78 6.59
C LYS A 143 -24.84 -2.48 7.03
N MET A 144 -24.20 -1.78 6.11
CA MET A 144 -23.43 -0.54 6.39
C MET A 144 -24.32 0.67 6.73
N GLU A 145 -25.63 0.60 6.54
CA GLU A 145 -26.58 1.64 6.96
C GLU A 145 -26.62 1.83 8.48
N LYS A 146 -26.19 0.80 9.24
CA LYS A 146 -26.15 0.86 10.70
C LYS A 146 -24.80 1.37 11.18
N PHE A 147 -24.79 2.44 11.97
CA PHE A 147 -23.58 3.01 12.58
C PHE A 147 -22.76 1.97 13.35
N THR A 148 -23.44 1.04 14.04
CA THR A 148 -22.78 -0.06 14.77
C THR A 148 -21.97 -0.99 13.86
N THR A 149 -22.39 -1.17 12.61
CA THR A 149 -21.65 -1.96 11.62
C THR A 149 -20.41 -1.20 11.14
N LEU A 150 -20.54 0.10 10.93
CA LEU A 150 -19.41 0.95 10.58
C LEU A 150 -18.30 0.88 11.64
N VAL A 151 -18.68 1.03 12.92
CA VAL A 151 -17.71 0.93 14.04
C VAL A 151 -17.04 -0.44 14.09
N LYS A 152 -17.81 -1.54 13.92
CA LYS A 152 -17.24 -2.90 13.89
C LYS A 152 -16.27 -3.12 12.73
N VAL A 153 -16.52 -2.51 11.59
CA VAL A 153 -15.62 -2.59 10.41
C VAL A 153 -14.35 -1.76 10.62
N MET A 154 -14.43 -0.65 11.35
CA MET A 154 -13.26 0.18 11.69
C MET A 154 -12.41 -0.41 12.81
N LEU A 155 -12.98 -1.25 13.67
CA LEU A 155 -12.28 -1.84 14.83
C LEU A 155 -10.93 -2.52 14.46
N PRO A 156 -10.81 -3.29 13.36
CA PRO A 156 -9.55 -3.90 12.94
C PRO A 156 -8.44 -2.90 12.56
N VAL A 157 -8.77 -1.64 12.32
CA VAL A 157 -7.75 -0.60 12.02
C VAL A 157 -6.98 -0.22 13.29
N LEU A 158 -7.65 -0.22 14.44
CA LEU A 158 -7.09 0.25 15.72
C LEU A 158 -5.78 -0.46 16.12
N PRO A 159 -5.68 -1.81 16.09
CA PRO A 159 -4.42 -2.47 16.47
C PRO A 159 -3.26 -2.08 15.53
N VAL A 160 -3.50 -1.93 14.24
CA VAL A 160 -2.46 -1.53 13.29
C VAL A 160 -2.01 -0.08 13.56
N VAL A 161 -2.96 0.85 13.75
CA VAL A 161 -2.66 2.25 14.07
C VAL A 161 -1.94 2.35 15.41
N GLY A 162 -2.36 1.59 16.42
CA GLY A 162 -1.72 1.54 17.73
C GLY A 162 -0.29 1.02 17.67
N LEU A 163 -0.02 -0.06 16.92
CA LEU A 163 1.32 -0.63 16.74
C LEU A 163 2.23 0.32 15.96
N VAL A 164 1.73 0.94 14.89
CA VAL A 164 2.49 1.93 14.12
C VAL A 164 2.77 3.18 14.96
N GLY A 165 1.82 3.61 15.80
CA GLY A 165 2.03 4.73 16.72
C GLY A 165 3.02 4.40 17.84
N ALA A 166 3.03 3.18 18.34
CA ALA A 166 3.96 2.74 19.39
C ALA A 166 5.39 2.54 18.89
N SER A 167 5.57 2.30 17.59
CA SER A 167 6.91 2.19 16.97
C SER A 167 7.50 3.56 16.55
N ASN A 168 6.75 4.62 16.76
CA ASN A 168 7.14 6.01 16.53
C ASN A 168 7.54 6.68 17.83
#